data_99ca8864749bb7214f883f7f4ff39ccf
#
_entry.id   99ca8864749bb7214f883f7f4ff39ccf
#
_cell.length_a   1.000
_cell.length_b   1.000
_cell.length_c   1.000
_cell.angle_alpha   90.00
_cell.angle_beta   90.00
_cell.angle_gamma   90.00
#
_symmetry.space_group_name_H-M   'P 1'
#
loop_
_entity.id
_entity.type
_entity.pdbx_description
1 polymer ?
#
loop_
_entity_poly.entity_id
_entity_poly.type
_entity_poly.pdbx_seq_one_letter_code
_entity_poly.pdbx_strand_id
1 'polypeptide(L)'
;MKSIREIYKIGKGPSSSHTMGPERAAKLFKERYPKADRFEVILYGSLSKTGVGHGTDRVIREVLSPVPTEIIFSAETLSHPNTLDLRAFENETELGFLRVESIGGGDIRYAGQEARAEEEMYVEHSFAEIADFCKWRYIDTLSEYVELNEGPEIWDFLMEVWLVMKNAISEGLAASGTLPGGLNVQKKAKYLYEQKPHEDVAALKEFQTIAAYAYAVAEQNADNGTVVTAPTCGACGVLPAVLKYAQDTRGFTDEQILRGLATAGIIGNLTKTNASISGAECG
;
A
#
# COMPACT_ATOMS: atom_id res chain seq x y z
N MET A 1 12.59 -15.16 -3.13
CA MET A 1 11.58 -14.05 -3.06
C MET A 1 12.07 -12.96 -2.11
N LYS A 2 11.53 -11.72 -2.23
CA LYS A 2 11.85 -10.60 -1.34
C LYS A 2 11.23 -10.76 0.06
N SER A 3 11.57 -9.86 1.00
CA SER A 3 10.93 -9.80 2.32
C SER A 3 9.42 -9.56 2.22
N ILE A 4 8.64 -10.09 3.17
CA ILE A 4 7.19 -9.76 3.28
C ILE A 4 6.95 -8.29 3.64
N ARG A 5 7.97 -7.55 4.09
CA ARG A 5 7.92 -6.08 4.26
C ARG A 5 7.58 -5.38 2.94
N GLU A 6 7.89 -6.02 1.80
CA GLU A 6 7.56 -5.52 0.47
C GLU A 6 6.09 -5.77 0.06
N ILE A 7 5.35 -6.55 0.85
CA ILE A 7 3.91 -6.78 0.69
C ILE A 7 3.10 -5.74 1.48
N TYR A 8 3.57 -5.42 2.68
CA TYR A 8 2.91 -4.49 3.60
C TYR A 8 3.58 -3.14 3.56
N LYS A 9 3.10 -2.24 2.71
CA LYS A 9 3.58 -0.86 2.67
C LYS A 9 2.55 0.08 3.24
N ILE A 10 2.96 0.83 4.24
CA ILE A 10 2.16 1.89 4.85
C ILE A 10 2.28 3.13 3.98
N GLY A 11 1.14 3.69 3.57
CA GLY A 11 1.12 4.91 2.77
C GLY A 11 -0.29 5.37 2.45
N LYS A 12 -0.39 6.45 1.68
CA LYS A 12 -1.67 7.03 1.28
C LYS A 12 -2.24 6.31 0.06
N GLY A 13 -3.55 6.00 0.12
CA GLY A 13 -4.29 5.56 -1.06
C GLY A 13 -4.52 6.68 -2.09
N PRO A 14 -5.21 6.39 -3.20
CA PRO A 14 -5.85 5.11 -3.51
C PRO A 14 -4.99 4.12 -4.30
N SER A 15 -3.76 4.48 -4.69
CA SER A 15 -2.97 3.68 -5.62
C SER A 15 -1.54 3.51 -5.18
N SER A 16 -1.04 2.28 -5.15
CA SER A 16 0.37 2.04 -4.85
C SER A 16 1.31 2.61 -5.93
N SER A 17 0.93 2.56 -7.21
CA SER A 17 1.75 3.08 -8.30
C SER A 17 1.54 4.57 -8.61
N HIS A 18 0.34 5.12 -8.37
CA HIS A 18 0.02 6.50 -8.71
C HIS A 18 0.05 7.46 -7.51
N THR A 19 0.04 6.93 -6.29
CA THR A 19 0.07 7.74 -5.06
C THR A 19 1.31 7.43 -4.23
N MET A 20 1.48 6.19 -3.73
CA MET A 20 2.60 5.83 -2.84
C MET A 20 3.97 5.91 -3.53
N GLY A 21 4.11 5.46 -4.78
CA GLY A 21 5.35 5.57 -5.53
C GLY A 21 5.80 7.01 -5.73
N PRO A 22 4.96 7.90 -6.29
CA PRO A 22 5.23 9.33 -6.38
C PRO A 22 5.48 10.01 -5.01
N GLU A 23 4.75 9.65 -3.96
CA GLU A 23 5.00 10.11 -2.59
C GLU A 23 6.42 9.78 -2.14
N ARG A 24 6.83 8.51 -2.31
CA ARG A 24 8.17 8.04 -1.97
C ARG A 24 9.25 8.78 -2.77
N ALA A 25 9.05 8.95 -4.07
CA ALA A 25 9.97 9.70 -4.93
C ALA A 25 10.14 11.15 -4.46
N ALA A 26 9.04 11.83 -4.14
CA ALA A 26 9.07 13.20 -3.63
C ALA A 26 9.76 13.31 -2.27
N LYS A 27 9.52 12.37 -1.33
CA LYS A 27 10.21 12.32 -0.03
C LYS A 27 11.72 12.22 -0.18
N LEU A 28 12.18 11.22 -0.94
CA LEU A 28 13.62 11.01 -1.18
C LEU A 28 14.26 12.20 -1.89
N PHE A 29 13.55 12.84 -2.82
CA PHE A 29 14.05 14.00 -3.54
C PHE A 29 14.16 15.22 -2.63
N LYS A 30 13.18 15.49 -1.77
CA LYS A 30 13.20 16.57 -0.78
C LYS A 30 14.37 16.41 0.19
N GLU A 31 14.58 15.19 0.71
CA GLU A 31 15.69 14.87 1.61
C GLU A 31 17.05 15.10 0.95
N ARG A 32 17.17 14.84 -0.35
CA ARG A 32 18.41 15.04 -1.12
C ARG A 32 18.72 16.51 -1.38
N TYR A 33 17.69 17.35 -1.48
CA TYR A 33 17.82 18.78 -1.80
C TYR A 33 17.15 19.66 -0.73
N PRO A 34 17.65 19.66 0.52
CA PRO A 34 17.01 20.36 1.64
C PRO A 34 17.10 21.89 1.54
N LYS A 35 17.94 22.42 0.63
CA LYS A 35 18.10 23.86 0.38
C LYS A 35 17.26 24.40 -0.77
N ALA A 36 16.49 23.53 -1.43
CA ALA A 36 15.65 23.95 -2.54
C ALA A 36 14.60 24.95 -2.07
N ASP A 37 14.44 26.04 -2.79
CA ASP A 37 13.42 27.07 -2.60
C ASP A 37 12.24 26.92 -3.57
N ARG A 38 12.37 26.06 -4.59
CA ARG A 38 11.32 25.67 -5.55
C ARG A 38 11.54 24.27 -6.09
N PHE A 39 10.44 23.56 -6.30
CA PHE A 39 10.42 22.29 -7.02
C PHE A 39 9.57 22.37 -8.30
N GLU A 40 9.98 21.61 -9.30
CA GLU A 40 9.19 21.34 -10.51
C GLU A 40 9.05 19.83 -10.66
N VAL A 41 7.83 19.36 -10.90
CA VAL A 41 7.56 17.93 -11.10
C VAL A 41 6.78 17.76 -12.40
N ILE A 42 7.30 16.92 -13.30
CA ILE A 42 6.65 16.60 -14.57
C ILE A 42 6.13 15.16 -14.49
N LEU A 43 4.84 14.98 -14.69
CA LEU A 43 4.18 13.69 -14.72
C LEU A 43 3.98 13.24 -16.17
N TYR A 44 4.29 11.99 -16.48
CA TYR A 44 4.21 11.42 -17.82
C TYR A 44 3.20 10.26 -17.88
N GLY A 45 2.75 9.95 -19.11
CA GLY A 45 1.96 8.77 -19.41
C GLY A 45 0.73 8.59 -18.53
N SER A 46 0.64 7.49 -17.79
CA SER A 46 -0.50 7.19 -16.91
C SER A 46 -0.57 8.12 -15.70
N LEU A 47 0.57 8.51 -15.12
CA LEU A 47 0.60 9.49 -14.02
C LEU A 47 0.04 10.85 -14.43
N SER A 48 0.27 11.26 -15.68
CA SER A 48 -0.31 12.51 -16.21
C SER A 48 -1.82 12.38 -16.46
N LYS A 49 -2.24 11.27 -17.08
CA LYS A 49 -3.63 11.09 -17.51
C LYS A 49 -4.61 10.85 -16.36
N THR A 50 -4.18 10.16 -15.31
CA THR A 50 -5.03 9.72 -14.19
C THR A 50 -4.59 10.27 -12.85
N GLY A 51 -3.49 11.03 -12.80
CA GLY A 51 -2.86 11.48 -11.56
C GLY A 51 -3.77 12.32 -10.67
N VAL A 52 -4.56 13.22 -11.24
CA VAL A 52 -5.53 14.02 -10.47
C VAL A 52 -6.55 13.12 -9.77
N GLY A 53 -7.07 12.11 -10.47
CA GLY A 53 -8.02 11.14 -9.90
C GLY A 53 -7.44 10.27 -8.80
N HIS A 54 -6.13 10.01 -8.85
CA HIS A 54 -5.41 9.26 -7.83
C HIS A 54 -4.74 10.14 -6.76
N GLY A 55 -4.92 11.46 -6.82
CA GLY A 55 -4.30 12.40 -5.89
C GLY A 55 -2.77 12.46 -5.99
N THR A 56 -2.18 12.10 -7.14
CA THR A 56 -0.74 12.11 -7.37
C THR A 56 -0.15 13.50 -7.15
N ASP A 57 -0.79 14.52 -7.71
CA ASP A 57 -0.40 15.92 -7.57
C ASP A 57 -0.55 16.40 -6.12
N ARG A 58 -1.62 15.98 -5.45
CA ARG A 58 -1.89 16.33 -4.05
C ARG A 58 -0.81 15.77 -3.13
N VAL A 59 -0.52 14.49 -3.21
CA VAL A 59 0.48 13.85 -2.33
C VAL A 59 1.88 14.41 -2.56
N ILE A 60 2.26 14.72 -3.80
CA ILE A 60 3.54 15.34 -4.11
C ILE A 60 3.63 16.75 -3.49
N ARG A 61 2.58 17.59 -3.63
CA ARG A 61 2.53 18.92 -3.01
C ARG A 61 2.58 18.85 -1.49
N GLU A 62 1.87 17.92 -0.87
CA GLU A 62 1.88 17.72 0.58
C GLU A 62 3.28 17.38 1.08
N VAL A 63 3.96 16.45 0.42
CA VAL A 63 5.33 16.04 0.80
C VAL A 63 6.32 17.17 0.62
N LEU A 64 6.27 17.90 -0.50
CA LEU A 64 7.23 18.97 -0.81
C LEU A 64 6.93 20.26 -0.04
N SER A 65 5.75 20.42 0.52
CA SER A 65 5.40 21.57 1.38
C SER A 65 6.43 21.76 2.52
N PRO A 66 6.76 23.02 2.92
CA PRO A 66 6.17 24.30 2.46
C PRO A 66 6.80 24.91 1.20
N VAL A 67 7.71 24.18 0.53
CA VAL A 67 8.42 24.70 -0.67
C VAL A 67 7.44 24.77 -1.85
N PRO A 68 7.37 25.92 -2.57
CA PRO A 68 6.57 26.06 -3.77
C PRO A 68 6.88 24.96 -4.80
N THR A 69 5.82 24.31 -5.29
CA THR A 69 5.95 23.17 -6.19
C THR A 69 5.04 23.34 -7.41
N GLU A 70 5.63 23.40 -8.57
CA GLU A 70 4.93 23.35 -9.85
C GLU A 70 4.77 21.91 -10.31
N ILE A 71 3.56 21.51 -10.73
CA ILE A 71 3.31 20.19 -11.29
C ILE A 71 2.79 20.32 -12.72
N ILE A 72 3.50 19.71 -13.64
CA ILE A 72 3.25 19.74 -15.08
C ILE A 72 2.74 18.37 -15.51
N PHE A 73 1.55 18.33 -16.09
CA PHE A 73 0.98 17.12 -16.69
C PHE A 73 1.36 17.07 -18.17
N SER A 74 2.38 16.26 -18.49
CA SER A 74 2.87 16.13 -19.87
C SER A 74 1.95 15.23 -20.70
N ALA A 75 1.76 15.59 -21.98
CA ALA A 75 1.07 14.73 -22.95
C ALA A 75 1.96 13.57 -23.44
N GLU A 76 3.25 13.60 -23.16
CA GLU A 76 4.20 12.58 -23.58
C GLU A 76 4.00 11.27 -22.84
N THR A 77 4.32 10.18 -23.52
CA THR A 77 4.39 8.83 -22.93
C THR A 77 5.82 8.31 -23.13
N LEU A 78 6.53 8.10 -22.03
CA LEU A 78 7.86 7.53 -22.03
C LEU A 78 7.82 6.00 -22.06
N SER A 79 8.98 5.36 -22.07
CA SER A 79 9.11 3.89 -22.09
C SER A 79 8.35 3.20 -20.94
N HIS A 80 8.35 3.83 -19.76
CA HIS A 80 7.56 3.37 -18.63
C HIS A 80 6.34 4.28 -18.42
N PRO A 81 5.11 3.77 -18.34
CA PRO A 81 3.89 4.58 -18.29
C PRO A 81 3.74 5.43 -17.02
N ASN A 82 4.40 5.04 -15.92
CA ASN A 82 4.33 5.73 -14.64
C ASN A 82 5.68 6.42 -14.34
N THR A 83 6.12 7.29 -15.24
CA THR A 83 7.37 8.07 -15.08
C THR A 83 7.07 9.46 -14.56
N LEU A 84 7.93 9.96 -13.68
CA LEU A 84 7.94 11.35 -13.24
C LEU A 84 9.37 11.90 -13.20
N ASP A 85 9.49 13.19 -13.53
CA ASP A 85 10.71 13.98 -13.38
C ASP A 85 10.57 14.92 -12.19
N LEU A 86 11.62 15.02 -11.37
CA LEU A 86 11.68 15.96 -10.27
C LEU A 86 12.92 16.86 -10.48
N ARG A 87 12.73 18.17 -10.33
CA ARG A 87 13.79 19.19 -10.38
C ARG A 87 13.74 20.05 -9.14
N ALA A 88 14.91 20.37 -8.60
CA ALA A 88 15.08 21.23 -7.44
C ALA A 88 15.85 22.48 -7.84
N PHE A 89 15.44 23.65 -7.35
CA PHE A 89 16.05 24.94 -7.65
C PHE A 89 16.37 25.69 -6.36
N GLU A 90 17.42 26.52 -6.43
CA GLU A 90 17.77 27.53 -5.43
C GLU A 90 18.13 28.81 -6.18
N ASN A 91 17.42 29.91 -5.94
CA ASN A 91 17.63 31.19 -6.62
C ASN A 91 17.73 31.04 -8.15
N GLU A 92 16.76 30.38 -8.78
CA GLU A 92 16.66 30.07 -10.22
C GLU A 92 17.76 29.13 -10.76
N THR A 93 18.68 28.68 -9.95
CA THR A 93 19.71 27.72 -10.34
C THR A 93 19.23 26.31 -10.08
N GLU A 94 19.27 25.42 -11.09
CA GLU A 94 18.92 24.00 -10.90
C GLU A 94 19.99 23.31 -10.04
N LEU A 95 19.56 22.82 -8.86
CA LEU A 95 20.41 22.07 -7.93
C LEU A 95 20.51 20.59 -8.33
N GLY A 96 19.48 20.07 -8.95
CA GLY A 96 19.46 18.69 -9.40
C GLY A 96 18.17 18.22 -10.03
N PHE A 97 18.32 17.10 -10.72
CA PHE A 97 17.31 16.42 -11.50
C PHE A 97 17.25 14.94 -11.13
N LEU A 98 16.05 14.38 -11.16
CA LEU A 98 15.84 12.96 -10.95
C LEU A 98 14.67 12.48 -11.80
N ARG A 99 14.88 11.46 -12.64
CA ARG A 99 13.82 10.74 -13.34
C ARG A 99 13.55 9.42 -12.64
N VAL A 100 12.29 9.18 -12.31
CA VAL A 100 11.83 8.02 -11.52
C VAL A 100 10.69 7.33 -12.24
N GLU A 101 10.67 6.00 -12.18
CA GLU A 101 9.59 5.15 -12.62
C GLU A 101 8.91 4.51 -11.39
N SER A 102 7.59 4.64 -11.28
CA SER A 102 6.81 3.96 -10.24
C SER A 102 6.39 2.58 -10.75
N ILE A 103 7.04 1.54 -10.23
CA ILE A 103 6.97 0.16 -10.75
C ILE A 103 5.90 -0.72 -10.12
N GLY A 104 5.01 -0.14 -9.30
CA GLY A 104 3.95 -0.87 -8.61
C GLY A 104 4.30 -1.21 -7.15
N GLY A 105 3.29 -1.58 -6.36
CA GLY A 105 3.46 -1.88 -4.93
C GLY A 105 4.02 -0.72 -4.07
N GLY A 106 4.04 0.51 -4.58
CA GLY A 106 4.69 1.65 -3.93
C GLY A 106 6.19 1.73 -4.14
N ASP A 107 6.75 0.87 -5.00
CA ASP A 107 8.17 0.86 -5.33
C ASP A 107 8.50 1.82 -6.46
N ILE A 108 9.75 2.30 -6.44
CA ILE A 108 10.29 3.21 -7.45
C ILE A 108 11.61 2.67 -7.98
N ARG A 109 11.90 3.00 -9.23
CA ARG A 109 13.16 2.74 -9.90
C ARG A 109 13.69 4.03 -10.51
N TYR A 110 14.99 4.25 -10.42
CA TYR A 110 15.62 5.36 -11.12
C TYR A 110 15.76 5.02 -12.62
N ALA A 111 15.29 5.91 -13.47
CA ALA A 111 15.35 5.68 -14.91
C ALA A 111 16.79 5.51 -15.40
N GLY A 112 17.01 4.49 -16.23
CA GLY A 112 18.35 4.17 -16.73
C GLY A 112 19.26 3.39 -15.79
N GLN A 113 18.80 3.07 -14.58
CA GLN A 113 19.48 2.09 -13.72
C GLN A 113 18.91 0.69 -13.99
N GLU A 114 19.80 -0.26 -14.24
CA GLU A 114 19.43 -1.67 -14.18
C GLU A 114 18.88 -1.96 -12.76
N ALA A 115 17.82 -2.78 -12.70
CA ALA A 115 17.31 -3.24 -11.42
C ALA A 115 18.49 -3.85 -10.64
N ARG A 116 18.91 -3.22 -9.54
CA ARG A 116 19.84 -3.87 -8.62
C ARG A 116 19.22 -5.22 -8.29
N ALA A 117 20.01 -6.29 -8.40
CA ALA A 117 19.62 -7.57 -7.84
C ALA A 117 19.37 -7.34 -6.35
N GLU A 118 18.09 -7.21 -5.97
CA GLU A 118 17.72 -7.08 -4.57
C GLU A 118 17.98 -8.42 -3.91
N GLU A 119 18.50 -8.38 -2.70
CA GLU A 119 18.82 -9.56 -1.92
C GLU A 119 17.53 -10.36 -1.68
N GLU A 120 17.52 -11.61 -2.13
CA GLU A 120 16.38 -12.52 -1.91
C GLU A 120 16.38 -12.95 -0.44
N MET A 121 15.26 -12.73 0.23
CA MET A 121 15.04 -13.15 1.62
C MET A 121 14.63 -14.62 1.70
N TYR A 122 13.85 -15.08 0.72
CA TYR A 122 13.33 -16.45 0.64
C TYR A 122 13.84 -17.11 -0.63
N VAL A 123 14.45 -18.30 -0.49
CA VAL A 123 15.01 -19.08 -1.60
C VAL A 123 13.89 -19.79 -2.38
N GLU A 124 12.83 -20.20 -1.70
CA GLU A 124 11.70 -20.90 -2.29
C GLU A 124 10.82 -19.93 -3.11
N HIS A 125 10.34 -20.39 -4.28
CA HIS A 125 9.52 -19.59 -5.20
C HIS A 125 8.11 -20.15 -5.40
N SER A 126 7.80 -21.29 -4.79
CA SER A 126 6.48 -21.92 -4.86
C SER A 126 6.02 -22.41 -3.48
N PHE A 127 4.70 -22.56 -3.33
CA PHE A 127 4.16 -23.14 -2.10
C PHE A 127 4.62 -24.58 -1.85
N ALA A 128 4.83 -25.38 -2.93
CA ALA A 128 5.33 -26.73 -2.81
C ALA A 128 6.74 -26.75 -2.22
N GLU A 129 7.64 -25.89 -2.71
CA GLU A 129 9.01 -25.78 -2.19
C GLU A 129 9.01 -25.34 -0.73
N ILE A 130 8.18 -24.36 -0.34
CA ILE A 130 8.03 -23.94 1.07
C ILE A 130 7.54 -25.11 1.92
N ALA A 131 6.54 -25.86 1.47
CA ALA A 131 6.00 -27.00 2.19
C ALA A 131 7.04 -28.11 2.40
N ASP A 132 7.83 -28.42 1.36
CA ASP A 132 8.92 -29.40 1.44
C ASP A 132 10.03 -28.92 2.38
N PHE A 133 10.40 -27.64 2.32
CA PHE A 133 11.38 -27.05 3.24
C PHE A 133 10.89 -27.13 4.69
N CYS A 134 9.64 -26.71 4.97
CA CYS A 134 9.04 -26.77 6.30
C CYS A 134 9.04 -28.21 6.84
N LYS A 135 8.64 -29.17 6.02
CA LYS A 135 8.66 -30.59 6.39
C LYS A 135 10.07 -31.10 6.72
N TRP A 136 11.07 -30.72 5.93
CA TRP A 136 12.47 -31.12 6.16
C TRP A 136 13.03 -30.50 7.45
N ARG A 137 12.63 -29.26 7.77
CA ARG A 137 13.09 -28.50 8.94
C ARG A 137 12.25 -28.72 10.20
N TYR A 138 11.18 -29.51 10.11
CA TYR A 138 10.19 -29.69 11.20
C TYR A 138 9.58 -28.37 11.66
N ILE A 139 9.21 -27.52 10.70
CA ILE A 139 8.51 -26.26 10.90
C ILE A 139 7.02 -26.53 10.72
N ASP A 140 6.21 -26.23 11.74
CA ASP A 140 4.79 -26.57 11.76
C ASP A 140 3.90 -25.51 11.11
N THR A 141 4.35 -24.24 11.06
CA THR A 141 3.54 -23.11 10.58
C THR A 141 4.29 -22.20 9.61
N LEU A 142 3.55 -21.57 8.69
CA LEU A 142 4.12 -20.57 7.80
C LEU A 142 4.64 -19.33 8.56
N SER A 143 4.06 -19.01 9.71
CA SER A 143 4.57 -17.90 10.54
C SER A 143 5.96 -18.18 11.11
N GLU A 144 6.25 -19.43 11.49
CA GLU A 144 7.60 -19.86 11.90
C GLU A 144 8.58 -19.85 10.74
N TYR A 145 8.12 -20.25 9.55
CA TYR A 145 8.93 -20.14 8.33
C TYR A 145 9.30 -18.68 8.02
N VAL A 146 8.37 -17.75 8.19
CA VAL A 146 8.63 -16.32 8.04
C VAL A 146 9.66 -15.84 9.07
N GLU A 147 9.47 -16.15 10.36
CA GLU A 147 10.40 -15.76 11.40
C GLU A 147 11.82 -16.31 11.18
N LEU A 148 11.93 -17.55 10.71
CA LEU A 148 13.22 -18.15 10.41
C LEU A 148 14.01 -17.38 9.34
N ASN A 149 13.32 -16.85 8.33
CA ASN A 149 13.95 -16.13 7.22
C ASN A 149 14.13 -14.63 7.50
N GLU A 150 13.16 -13.98 8.14
CA GLU A 150 13.13 -12.52 8.36
C GLU A 150 13.80 -12.08 9.67
N GLY A 151 14.02 -13.02 10.60
CA GLY A 151 14.46 -12.71 11.96
C GLY A 151 13.34 -12.25 12.89
N PRO A 152 13.62 -12.16 14.20
CA PRO A 152 12.60 -11.80 15.20
C PRO A 152 12.07 -10.37 15.07
N GLU A 153 12.80 -9.46 14.44
CA GLU A 153 12.38 -8.08 14.22
C GLU A 153 11.18 -7.95 13.27
N ILE A 154 10.78 -9.03 12.61
CA ILE A 154 9.57 -9.06 11.80
C ILE A 154 8.32 -8.81 12.63
N TRP A 155 8.32 -9.24 13.89
CA TRP A 155 7.16 -9.09 14.76
C TRP A 155 6.87 -7.63 15.12
N ASP A 156 7.90 -6.82 15.35
CA ASP A 156 7.76 -5.37 15.60
C ASP A 156 7.18 -4.67 14.37
N PHE A 157 7.69 -5.03 13.18
CA PHE A 157 7.14 -4.51 11.92
C PHE A 157 5.68 -4.91 11.70
N LEU A 158 5.33 -6.17 11.91
CA LEU A 158 3.95 -6.64 11.77
C LEU A 158 3.02 -6.02 12.82
N MET A 159 3.52 -5.70 14.02
CA MET A 159 2.77 -4.95 15.02
C MET A 159 2.46 -3.52 14.53
N GLU A 160 3.44 -2.82 13.95
CA GLU A 160 3.22 -1.51 13.33
C GLU A 160 2.16 -1.60 12.22
N VAL A 161 2.30 -2.57 11.33
CA VAL A 161 1.32 -2.86 10.26
C VAL A 161 -0.08 -3.06 10.83
N TRP A 162 -0.21 -3.89 11.88
CA TRP A 162 -1.50 -4.16 12.51
C TRP A 162 -2.12 -2.93 13.17
N LEU A 163 -1.32 -2.11 13.82
CA LEU A 163 -1.80 -0.84 14.41
C LEU A 163 -2.35 0.10 13.35
N VAL A 164 -1.67 0.24 12.22
CA VAL A 164 -2.14 1.07 11.09
C VAL A 164 -3.41 0.48 10.48
N MET A 165 -3.51 -0.83 10.31
CA MET A 165 -4.72 -1.50 9.81
C MET A 165 -5.91 -1.27 10.74
N LYS A 166 -5.74 -1.40 12.06
CA LYS A 166 -6.79 -1.10 13.06
C LYS A 166 -7.22 0.36 13.00
N ASN A 167 -6.27 1.27 12.86
CA ASN A 167 -6.56 2.70 12.78
C ASN A 167 -7.36 3.04 11.52
N ALA A 168 -6.99 2.48 10.36
CA ALA A 168 -7.73 2.68 9.11
C ALA A 168 -9.18 2.19 9.20
N ILE A 169 -9.44 1.06 9.89
CA ILE A 169 -10.81 0.60 10.18
C ILE A 169 -11.54 1.61 11.05
N SER A 170 -10.92 2.05 12.15
CA SER A 170 -11.53 2.97 13.11
C SER A 170 -11.90 4.31 12.47
N GLU A 171 -10.97 4.90 11.72
CA GLU A 171 -11.19 6.17 11.01
C GLU A 171 -12.28 6.03 9.94
N GLY A 172 -12.27 4.92 9.17
CA GLY A 172 -13.27 4.67 8.15
C GLY A 172 -14.67 4.46 8.71
N LEU A 173 -14.81 3.77 9.83
CA LEU A 173 -16.10 3.62 10.55
C LEU A 173 -16.62 4.93 11.13
N ALA A 174 -15.74 5.87 11.49
CA ALA A 174 -16.13 7.19 11.98
C ALA A 174 -16.49 8.15 10.83
N ALA A 175 -15.99 7.89 9.62
CA ALA A 175 -16.14 8.78 8.47
C ALA A 175 -17.55 8.71 7.87
N SER A 176 -17.99 9.81 7.26
CA SER A 176 -19.23 9.92 6.49
C SER A 176 -19.07 10.91 5.34
N GLY A 177 -20.05 10.98 4.45
CA GLY A 177 -20.04 11.88 3.31
C GLY A 177 -19.73 11.16 2.00
N THR A 178 -19.20 11.91 1.03
CA THR A 178 -18.99 11.45 -0.34
C THR A 178 -17.51 11.26 -0.62
N LEU A 179 -17.16 10.17 -1.28
CA LEU A 179 -15.79 9.92 -1.76
C LEU A 179 -15.39 10.95 -2.82
N PRO A 180 -14.09 11.28 -2.94
CA PRO A 180 -13.58 12.14 -4.00
C PRO A 180 -13.90 11.57 -5.39
N GLY A 181 -14.04 12.46 -6.38
CA GLY A 181 -14.29 12.11 -7.79
C GLY A 181 -15.69 12.51 -8.27
N GLY A 182 -15.94 12.27 -9.55
CA GLY A 182 -17.18 12.73 -10.23
C GLY A 182 -18.40 11.83 -10.07
N LEU A 183 -18.29 10.68 -9.38
CA LEU A 183 -19.36 9.68 -9.30
C LEU A 183 -20.29 9.87 -8.09
N ASN A 184 -19.98 10.78 -7.19
CA ASN A 184 -20.76 11.04 -5.95
C ASN A 184 -21.02 9.79 -5.10
N VAL A 185 -20.04 8.91 -4.99
CA VAL A 185 -20.16 7.66 -4.23
C VAL A 185 -20.20 7.99 -2.72
N GLN A 186 -21.28 7.60 -2.08
CA GLN A 186 -21.47 7.80 -0.64
C GLN A 186 -20.65 6.78 0.15
N LYS A 187 -19.99 7.23 1.23
CA LYS A 187 -19.38 6.35 2.22
C LYS A 187 -20.48 5.55 2.93
N LYS A 188 -20.29 4.25 3.07
CA LYS A 188 -21.28 3.32 3.60
C LYS A 188 -20.79 2.47 4.77
N ALA A 189 -19.49 2.48 5.08
CA ALA A 189 -18.92 1.66 6.14
C ALA A 189 -19.61 1.89 7.50
N LYS A 190 -19.73 3.16 7.90
CA LYS A 190 -20.42 3.55 9.14
C LYS A 190 -21.87 3.08 9.16
N TYR A 191 -22.61 3.32 8.07
CA TYR A 191 -24.01 2.89 7.96
C TYR A 191 -24.15 1.37 8.12
N LEU A 192 -23.31 0.59 7.42
CA LEU A 192 -23.31 -0.88 7.52
C LEU A 192 -23.00 -1.34 8.95
N TYR A 193 -22.07 -0.69 9.62
CA TYR A 193 -21.68 -1.06 10.98
C TYR A 193 -22.76 -0.77 12.02
N GLU A 194 -23.44 0.37 11.90
CA GLU A 194 -24.47 0.84 12.85
C GLU A 194 -25.85 0.22 12.60
N GLN A 195 -26.10 -0.31 11.39
CA GLN A 195 -27.39 -0.88 11.04
C GLN A 195 -27.62 -2.20 11.77
N LYS A 196 -28.73 -2.30 12.48
CA LYS A 196 -29.17 -3.57 13.08
C LYS A 196 -29.82 -4.44 12.00
N PRO A 197 -29.41 -5.71 11.84
CA PRO A 197 -30.11 -6.63 10.95
C PRO A 197 -31.58 -6.76 11.34
N HIS A 198 -32.47 -6.80 10.34
CA HIS A 198 -33.90 -7.03 10.57
C HIS A 198 -34.22 -8.41 11.14
N GLU A 199 -33.32 -9.37 10.89
CA GLU A 199 -33.41 -10.74 11.40
C GLU A 199 -32.14 -11.07 12.20
N ASP A 200 -32.29 -11.74 13.31
CA ASP A 200 -31.16 -12.14 14.17
C ASP A 200 -30.48 -13.41 13.62
N VAL A 201 -30.01 -13.32 12.37
CA VAL A 201 -29.28 -14.38 11.69
C VAL A 201 -27.78 -14.13 11.87
N ALA A 202 -27.12 -14.99 12.65
CA ALA A 202 -25.71 -14.86 13.00
C ALA A 202 -24.79 -14.69 11.76
N ALA A 203 -25.03 -15.49 10.71
CA ALA A 203 -24.25 -15.41 9.48
C ALA A 203 -24.40 -14.05 8.75
N LEU A 204 -25.59 -13.46 8.78
CA LEU A 204 -25.81 -12.15 8.17
C LEU A 204 -25.10 -11.04 8.95
N LYS A 205 -25.11 -11.12 10.28
CA LYS A 205 -24.39 -10.19 11.14
C LYS A 205 -22.87 -10.29 10.95
N GLU A 206 -22.36 -11.52 10.84
CA GLU A 206 -20.95 -11.77 10.54
C GLU A 206 -20.56 -11.12 9.22
N PHE A 207 -21.26 -11.41 8.14
CA PHE A 207 -21.00 -10.84 6.83
C PHE A 207 -21.07 -9.31 6.85
N GLN A 208 -22.09 -8.74 7.49
CA GLN A 208 -22.26 -7.29 7.60
C GLN A 208 -21.10 -6.63 8.34
N THR A 209 -20.62 -7.22 9.44
CA THR A 209 -19.51 -6.67 10.23
C THR A 209 -18.21 -6.72 9.44
N ILE A 210 -17.90 -7.84 8.81
CA ILE A 210 -16.69 -7.97 7.97
C ILE A 210 -16.77 -6.99 6.78
N ALA A 211 -17.94 -6.88 6.13
CA ALA A 211 -18.13 -5.93 5.04
C ALA A 211 -17.95 -4.49 5.51
N ALA A 212 -18.47 -4.11 6.67
CA ALA A 212 -18.31 -2.77 7.23
C ALA A 212 -16.83 -2.44 7.46
N TYR A 213 -16.05 -3.37 8.04
CA TYR A 213 -14.61 -3.19 8.24
C TYR A 213 -13.86 -3.10 6.90
N ALA A 214 -14.19 -3.94 5.93
CA ALA A 214 -13.56 -3.89 4.61
C ALA A 214 -13.87 -2.58 3.87
N TYR A 215 -15.12 -2.12 3.90
CA TYR A 215 -15.50 -0.82 3.35
C TYR A 215 -14.82 0.34 4.08
N ALA A 216 -14.67 0.27 5.41
CA ALA A 216 -14.00 1.31 6.17
C ALA A 216 -12.58 1.56 5.64
N VAL A 217 -11.79 0.50 5.44
CA VAL A 217 -10.43 0.62 4.89
C VAL A 217 -10.46 1.02 3.41
N ALA A 218 -11.37 0.45 2.60
CA ALA A 218 -11.49 0.79 1.18
C ALA A 218 -11.89 2.25 0.97
N GLU A 219 -12.74 2.81 1.83
CA GLU A 219 -13.14 4.22 1.80
C GLU A 219 -11.99 5.13 2.25
N GLN A 220 -11.21 4.74 3.26
CA GLN A 220 -9.95 5.42 3.63
C GLN A 220 -8.97 5.42 2.45
N ASN A 221 -8.79 4.26 1.80
CA ASN A 221 -7.97 4.17 0.61
C ASN A 221 -8.41 5.13 -0.49
N ALA A 222 -9.71 5.16 -0.81
CA ALA A 222 -10.27 6.01 -1.85
C ALA A 222 -10.20 7.51 -1.51
N ASP A 223 -10.19 7.87 -0.23
CA ASP A 223 -10.15 9.25 0.27
C ASP A 223 -8.74 9.74 0.62
N ASN A 224 -7.71 9.12 0.09
CA ASN A 224 -6.30 9.38 0.41
C ASN A 224 -5.94 9.24 1.91
N GLY A 225 -6.65 8.41 2.63
CA GLY A 225 -6.28 8.02 3.98
C GLY A 225 -5.06 7.10 3.99
N THR A 226 -4.49 6.93 5.18
CA THR A 226 -3.37 6.01 5.39
C THR A 226 -3.86 4.58 5.48
N VAL A 227 -3.33 3.71 4.64
CA VAL A 227 -3.65 2.27 4.58
C VAL A 227 -2.37 1.44 4.48
N VAL A 228 -2.52 0.13 4.60
CA VAL A 228 -1.44 -0.83 4.35
C VAL A 228 -1.77 -1.63 3.10
N THR A 229 -0.84 -1.74 2.16
CA THR A 229 -1.03 -2.63 1.00
C THR A 229 -1.12 -4.09 1.45
N ALA A 230 -1.89 -4.93 0.71
CA ALA A 230 -2.01 -6.36 1.01
C ALA A 230 -2.37 -7.20 -0.25
N PRO A 231 -1.51 -7.37 -1.26
CA PRO A 231 -0.24 -6.66 -1.56
C PRO A 231 -0.40 -5.31 -2.28
N THR A 232 -1.62 -4.93 -2.68
CA THR A 232 -1.92 -3.66 -3.38
C THR A 232 -2.82 -2.77 -2.53
N CYS A 233 -2.96 -1.49 -2.92
CA CYS A 233 -3.97 -0.60 -2.32
C CYS A 233 -5.40 -1.11 -2.57
N GLY A 234 -5.69 -1.68 -3.75
CA GLY A 234 -7.02 -2.22 -4.08
C GLY A 234 -7.44 -3.37 -3.17
N ALA A 235 -6.49 -4.17 -2.68
CA ALA A 235 -6.74 -5.30 -1.79
C ALA A 235 -6.61 -4.97 -0.29
N CYS A 236 -6.31 -3.73 0.07
CA CYS A 236 -5.96 -3.31 1.44
C CYS A 236 -7.07 -3.52 2.49
N GLY A 237 -8.33 -3.65 2.07
CA GLY A 237 -9.47 -3.73 3.00
C GLY A 237 -9.80 -5.13 3.52
N VAL A 238 -9.52 -6.17 2.73
CA VAL A 238 -10.00 -7.53 3.03
C VAL A 238 -9.27 -8.15 4.22
N LEU A 239 -7.94 -8.17 4.17
CA LEU A 239 -7.13 -8.79 5.21
C LEU A 239 -7.36 -8.18 6.60
N PRO A 240 -7.28 -6.85 6.79
CA PRO A 240 -7.54 -6.26 8.09
C PRO A 240 -8.97 -6.47 8.59
N ALA A 241 -9.97 -6.50 7.70
CA ALA A 241 -11.35 -6.74 8.08
C ALA A 241 -11.55 -8.14 8.67
N VAL A 242 -10.99 -9.16 8.03
CA VAL A 242 -11.10 -10.55 8.49
C VAL A 242 -10.36 -10.74 9.82
N LEU A 243 -9.14 -10.21 9.94
CA LEU A 243 -8.33 -10.30 11.16
C LEU A 243 -8.98 -9.55 12.33
N LYS A 244 -9.51 -8.34 12.08
CA LYS A 244 -10.22 -7.55 13.11
C LYS A 244 -11.49 -8.27 13.57
N TYR A 245 -12.27 -8.80 12.64
CA TYR A 245 -13.45 -9.60 12.98
C TYR A 245 -13.07 -10.81 13.83
N ALA A 246 -12.02 -11.54 13.46
CA ALA A 246 -11.55 -12.69 14.24
C ALA A 246 -11.07 -12.28 15.65
N GLN A 247 -10.37 -11.15 15.77
CA GLN A 247 -9.98 -10.61 17.07
C GLN A 247 -11.18 -10.25 17.94
N ASP A 248 -12.17 -9.53 17.40
CA ASP A 248 -13.32 -9.02 18.15
C ASP A 248 -14.29 -10.14 18.58
N THR A 249 -14.45 -11.18 17.75
CA THR A 249 -15.49 -12.20 17.99
C THR A 249 -14.96 -13.49 18.55
N ARG A 250 -13.70 -13.82 18.30
CA ARG A 250 -13.06 -15.07 18.77
C ARG A 250 -12.01 -14.84 19.85
N GLY A 251 -11.74 -13.57 20.21
CA GLY A 251 -10.80 -13.20 21.26
C GLY A 251 -9.34 -13.51 20.93
N PHE A 252 -8.95 -13.50 19.65
CA PHE A 252 -7.57 -13.70 19.26
C PHE A 252 -6.68 -12.58 19.82
N THR A 253 -5.53 -12.99 20.37
CA THR A 253 -4.52 -12.06 20.86
C THR A 253 -3.81 -11.35 19.71
N ASP A 254 -3.17 -10.22 19.99
CA ASP A 254 -2.35 -9.55 18.97
C ASP A 254 -1.27 -10.49 18.42
N GLU A 255 -0.63 -11.32 19.25
CA GLU A 255 0.34 -12.32 18.78
C GLU A 255 -0.25 -13.28 17.73
N GLN A 256 -1.47 -13.79 17.96
CA GLN A 256 -2.14 -14.67 17.01
C GLN A 256 -2.48 -13.94 15.70
N ILE A 257 -2.84 -12.65 15.78
CA ILE A 257 -3.07 -11.82 14.61
C ILE A 257 -1.77 -11.60 13.82
N LEU A 258 -0.65 -11.32 14.51
CA LEU A 258 0.66 -11.17 13.85
C LEU A 258 1.09 -12.45 13.13
N ARG A 259 0.86 -13.62 13.69
CA ARG A 259 1.08 -14.92 13.03
C ARG A 259 0.20 -15.08 11.78
N GLY A 260 -1.04 -14.60 11.84
CA GLY A 260 -1.95 -14.51 10.69
C GLY A 260 -1.41 -13.56 9.60
N LEU A 261 -0.89 -12.39 9.99
CA LEU A 261 -0.24 -11.44 9.07
C LEU A 261 1.02 -12.02 8.43
N ALA A 262 1.89 -12.68 9.19
CA ALA A 262 3.07 -13.35 8.65
C ALA A 262 2.69 -14.40 7.60
N THR A 263 1.69 -15.23 7.90
CA THR A 263 1.14 -16.23 6.96
C THR A 263 0.57 -15.57 5.70
N ALA A 264 -0.26 -14.54 5.85
CA ALA A 264 -0.83 -13.82 4.72
C ALA A 264 0.25 -13.09 3.90
N GLY A 265 1.30 -12.58 4.55
CA GLY A 265 2.43 -11.93 3.91
C GLY A 265 3.20 -12.86 2.97
N ILE A 266 3.52 -14.08 3.41
CA ILE A 266 4.22 -15.05 2.55
C ILE A 266 3.34 -15.54 1.39
N ILE A 267 2.04 -15.70 1.59
CA ILE A 267 1.10 -16.02 0.50
C ILE A 267 1.01 -14.85 -0.49
N GLY A 268 0.93 -13.61 0.01
CA GLY A 268 0.98 -12.40 -0.82
C GLY A 268 2.28 -12.29 -1.62
N ASN A 269 3.41 -12.69 -1.03
CA ASN A 269 4.72 -12.72 -1.68
C ASN A 269 4.79 -13.77 -2.81
N LEU A 270 4.24 -14.96 -2.60
CA LEU A 270 4.07 -15.96 -3.64
C LEU A 270 3.21 -15.43 -4.80
N THR A 271 2.12 -14.73 -4.50
CA THR A 271 1.26 -14.10 -5.49
C THR A 271 2.03 -13.05 -6.28
N LYS A 272 2.77 -12.15 -5.60
CA LYS A 272 3.60 -11.12 -6.23
C LYS A 272 4.67 -11.71 -7.14
N THR A 273 5.25 -12.84 -6.78
CA THR A 273 6.35 -13.49 -7.51
C THR A 273 5.85 -14.24 -8.75
N ASN A 274 4.69 -14.90 -8.65
CA ASN A 274 4.18 -15.80 -9.70
C ASN A 274 3.05 -15.18 -10.54
N ALA A 275 2.57 -14.01 -10.19
CA ALA A 275 1.54 -13.25 -10.90
C ALA A 275 1.85 -11.76 -10.90
N SER A 276 1.13 -10.98 -11.68
CA SER A 276 1.25 -9.53 -11.67
C SER A 276 0.45 -8.92 -10.52
N ILE A 277 1.02 -7.90 -9.86
CA ILE A 277 0.32 -7.00 -8.92
C ILE A 277 0.11 -5.61 -9.52
N SER A 278 0.31 -5.47 -10.82
CA SER A 278 -0.02 -4.23 -11.54
C SER A 278 -1.53 -4.06 -11.62
N GLY A 279 -2.05 -2.89 -11.23
CA GLY A 279 -3.46 -2.60 -11.34
C GLY A 279 -4.02 -2.63 -12.76
N ALA A 280 -3.15 -2.55 -13.78
CA ALA A 280 -3.53 -2.69 -15.18
C ALA A 280 -3.72 -4.16 -15.60
N GLU A 281 -3.14 -5.12 -14.90
CA GLU A 281 -3.13 -6.53 -15.27
C GLU A 281 -4.00 -7.39 -14.36
N CYS A 282 -3.99 -7.16 -13.07
CA CYS A 282 -4.79 -7.97 -12.13
C CYS A 282 -5.51 -7.16 -11.05
N GLY A 283 -5.43 -5.86 -11.07
CA GLY A 283 -6.22 -4.99 -10.22
C GLY A 283 -5.98 -5.16 -8.73
#